data_68e4fc9fa301e188aa5c7b320d72ec1b
#
_entry.id   68e4fc9fa301e188aa5c7b320d72ec1b
#
_cell.length_a   1.000
_cell.length_b   1.000
_cell.length_c   1.000
_cell.angle_alpha   90.00
_cell.angle_beta   90.00
_cell.angle_gamma   90.00
#
_symmetry.space_group_name_H-M   'P 1'
#
loop_
_entity.id
_entity.type
_entity.pdbx_description
1 polymer ?
#
loop_
_entity_poly.entity_id
_entity_poly.type
_entity_poly.pdbx_seq_one_letter_code
_entity_poly.pdbx_strand_id
1 'polypeptide(L)'
;LVSAVAVCIAGLFIGIILRKNRVNLKRKDTEILYRDELFQKLSMNVDDVFLMLDAKTYQADYVSPNVEKLLGITVEQIRKDICVLGKLHPGDVEDPEKKYLEEIQVHEQQEWDLEYVHQKTGEHRWFHNVAMGSEVNGKKKYILVLSDRTSDRKMNQALSEAVRAAETANKAKSTFLSNMSHDIRTPMNAIIGFTTLAVSNIDDKERVRDYLGKILSSSNHLLSLINDILDMSRIESGKIHLEETE
;
A
#
# COMPACT_ATOMS: atom_id res chain seq x y z
N LEU A 1 54.21 -59.20 23.39
CA LEU A 1 53.50 -58.32 24.40
C LEU A 1 53.41 -56.89 23.84
N VAL A 2 54.45 -56.26 23.26
CA VAL A 2 54.45 -54.84 22.75
C VAL A 2 53.50 -54.66 21.59
N SER A 3 53.33 -55.62 20.68
CA SER A 3 52.40 -55.56 19.56
C SER A 3 50.91 -55.57 19.95
N ALA A 4 50.58 -56.37 21.01
CA ALA A 4 49.20 -56.38 21.46
C ALA A 4 48.77 -55.12 22.19
N VAL A 5 49.62 -54.46 22.93
CA VAL A 5 49.39 -53.21 23.61
C VAL A 5 49.21 -52.07 22.56
N ALA A 6 50.04 -52.07 21.51
CA ALA A 6 49.90 -51.08 20.41
C ALA A 6 48.57 -51.19 19.66
N VAL A 7 48.06 -52.41 19.41
CA VAL A 7 46.74 -52.66 18.78
C VAL A 7 45.60 -52.21 19.69
N CYS A 8 45.68 -52.45 21.00
CA CYS A 8 44.67 -51.98 21.96
C CYS A 8 44.63 -50.44 22.04
N ILE A 9 45.76 -49.77 22.05
CA ILE A 9 45.86 -48.30 22.05
C ILE A 9 45.27 -47.72 20.76
N ALA A 10 45.63 -48.29 19.60
CA ALA A 10 45.07 -47.87 18.30
C ALA A 10 43.54 -48.07 18.24
N GLY A 11 43.04 -49.20 18.74
CA GLY A 11 41.59 -49.47 18.85
C GLY A 11 40.84 -48.47 19.74
N LEU A 12 41.43 -48.14 20.90
CA LEU A 12 40.89 -47.10 21.78
C LEU A 12 40.87 -45.69 21.10
N PHE A 13 41.93 -45.32 20.40
CA PHE A 13 42.05 -44.06 19.70
C PHE A 13 41.05 -43.96 18.55
N ILE A 14 40.87 -44.98 17.76
CA ILE A 14 39.84 -45.09 16.72
C ILE A 14 38.46 -45.00 17.33
N GLY A 15 38.19 -45.71 18.45
CA GLY A 15 36.90 -45.62 19.15
C GLY A 15 36.57 -44.21 19.63
N ILE A 16 37.53 -43.47 20.17
CA ILE A 16 37.38 -42.08 20.61
C ILE A 16 37.08 -41.16 19.40
N ILE A 17 37.81 -41.31 18.27
CA ILE A 17 37.60 -40.53 17.04
C ILE A 17 36.20 -40.80 16.48
N LEU A 18 35.80 -42.08 16.40
CA LEU A 18 34.46 -42.42 15.86
C LEU A 18 33.34 -41.90 16.76
N ARG A 19 33.53 -41.95 18.10
CA ARG A 19 32.57 -41.39 19.06
C ARG A 19 32.47 -39.86 18.91
N LYS A 20 33.61 -39.16 18.78
CA LYS A 20 33.66 -37.70 18.57
C LYS A 20 33.00 -37.30 17.25
N ASN A 21 33.27 -38.03 16.17
CA ASN A 21 32.65 -37.77 14.87
C ASN A 21 31.14 -38.03 14.90
N ARG A 22 30.64 -39.07 15.58
CA ARG A 22 29.21 -39.34 15.72
C ARG A 22 28.52 -38.26 16.54
N VAL A 23 29.14 -37.73 17.60
CA VAL A 23 28.58 -36.59 18.37
C VAL A 23 28.54 -35.32 17.55
N ASN A 24 29.59 -35.03 16.79
CA ASN A 24 29.64 -33.86 15.91
C ASN A 24 28.61 -33.94 14.78
N LEU A 25 28.40 -35.12 14.19
CA LEU A 25 27.34 -35.31 13.17
C LEU A 25 25.97 -35.08 13.78
N LYS A 26 25.65 -35.70 14.92
CA LYS A 26 24.35 -35.45 15.57
C LYS A 26 24.12 -33.99 15.92
N ARG A 27 25.15 -33.28 16.36
CA ARG A 27 25.05 -31.84 16.66
C ARG A 27 24.76 -31.01 15.41
N LYS A 28 25.41 -31.32 14.28
CA LYS A 28 25.16 -30.68 12.99
C LYS A 28 23.75 -30.98 12.49
N ASP A 29 23.30 -32.22 12.57
CA ASP A 29 21.94 -32.59 12.17
C ASP A 29 20.87 -31.85 12.99
N THR A 30 21.10 -31.74 14.33
CA THR A 30 20.18 -30.97 15.19
C THR A 30 20.17 -29.48 14.87
N GLU A 31 21.32 -28.90 14.56
CA GLU A 31 21.44 -27.49 14.19
C GLU A 31 20.74 -27.21 12.86
N ILE A 32 20.87 -28.09 11.88
CA ILE A 32 20.20 -27.99 10.57
C ILE A 32 18.68 -28.09 10.78
N LEU A 33 18.19 -29.09 11.54
CA LEU A 33 16.75 -29.22 11.84
C LEU A 33 16.18 -27.98 12.52
N TYR A 34 16.91 -27.43 13.52
CA TYR A 34 16.49 -26.24 14.22
C TYR A 34 16.41 -25.00 13.27
N ARG A 35 17.39 -24.83 12.38
CA ARG A 35 17.40 -23.76 11.40
C ARG A 35 16.26 -23.88 10.41
N ASP A 36 15.98 -25.10 9.94
CA ASP A 36 14.88 -25.37 9.02
C ASP A 36 13.52 -25.10 9.68
N GLU A 37 13.33 -25.55 10.92
CA GLU A 37 12.11 -25.28 11.67
C GLU A 37 11.90 -23.79 11.95
N LEU A 38 12.98 -23.06 12.32
CA LEU A 38 12.94 -21.62 12.54
C LEU A 38 12.59 -20.89 11.25
N PHE A 39 13.21 -21.26 10.14
CA PHE A 39 12.94 -20.63 8.84
C PHE A 39 11.51 -20.88 8.37
N GLN A 40 10.99 -22.09 8.54
CA GLN A 40 9.60 -22.40 8.25
C GLN A 40 8.64 -21.57 9.10
N LYS A 41 8.86 -21.45 10.41
CA LYS A 41 8.02 -20.65 11.31
C LYS A 41 8.07 -19.16 10.97
N LEU A 42 9.24 -18.63 10.61
CA LEU A 42 9.36 -17.24 10.17
C LEU A 42 8.62 -17.01 8.85
N SER A 43 8.79 -17.90 7.88
CA SER A 43 8.13 -17.80 6.57
C SER A 43 6.61 -17.87 6.66
N MET A 44 6.04 -18.59 7.64
CA MET A 44 4.59 -18.66 7.84
C MET A 44 3.97 -17.37 8.39
N ASN A 45 4.76 -16.52 9.06
CA ASN A 45 4.29 -15.31 9.72
C ASN A 45 4.52 -14.03 8.93
N VAL A 46 5.11 -14.12 7.75
CA VAL A 46 5.30 -12.98 6.83
C VAL A 46 4.37 -13.12 5.63
N ASP A 47 3.99 -11.98 5.06
CA ASP A 47 3.18 -11.93 3.85
C ASP A 47 4.04 -11.99 2.57
N ASP A 48 5.16 -12.74 2.65
CA ASP A 48 6.09 -12.97 1.55
C ASP A 48 6.16 -14.47 1.25
N VAL A 49 6.13 -14.84 -0.03
CA VAL A 49 6.38 -16.21 -0.51
C VAL A 49 7.84 -16.31 -0.94
N PHE A 50 8.54 -17.31 -0.41
CA PHE A 50 9.93 -17.60 -0.76
C PHE A 50 10.01 -18.86 -1.61
N LEU A 51 10.73 -18.77 -2.72
CA LEU A 51 10.99 -19.88 -3.63
C LEU A 51 12.50 -19.96 -3.90
N MET A 52 13.02 -21.20 -4.02
CA MET A 52 14.36 -21.45 -4.53
C MET A 52 14.23 -22.42 -5.72
N LEU A 53 14.73 -22.01 -6.87
CA LEU A 53 14.64 -22.76 -8.12
C LEU A 53 16.03 -23.17 -8.61
N ASP A 54 16.13 -24.33 -9.23
CA ASP A 54 17.29 -24.69 -10.01
C ASP A 54 17.32 -23.87 -11.32
N ALA A 55 18.43 -23.18 -11.58
CA ALA A 55 18.51 -22.26 -12.72
C ALA A 55 18.49 -22.95 -14.10
N LYS A 56 18.71 -24.28 -14.16
CA LYS A 56 18.70 -25.04 -15.42
C LYS A 56 17.37 -25.71 -15.69
N THR A 57 16.77 -26.26 -14.63
CA THR A 57 15.54 -27.06 -14.74
C THR A 57 14.29 -26.30 -14.35
N TYR A 58 14.42 -25.13 -13.69
CA TYR A 58 13.36 -24.35 -13.05
C TYR A 58 12.55 -25.15 -12.01
N GLN A 59 13.07 -26.30 -11.59
CA GLN A 59 12.45 -27.08 -10.54
C GLN A 59 12.61 -26.37 -9.19
N ALA A 60 11.53 -26.33 -8.41
CA ALA A 60 11.54 -25.73 -7.09
C ALA A 60 12.17 -26.66 -6.05
N ASP A 61 13.36 -26.28 -5.57
CA ASP A 61 14.03 -26.96 -4.44
C ASP A 61 13.36 -26.61 -3.11
N TYR A 62 12.91 -25.37 -2.98
CA TYR A 62 12.19 -24.88 -1.80
C TYR A 62 11.00 -24.02 -2.21
N VAL A 63 9.91 -24.17 -1.48
CA VAL A 63 8.69 -23.34 -1.54
C VAL A 63 8.22 -23.11 -0.13
N SER A 64 8.01 -21.85 0.26
CA SER A 64 7.50 -21.52 1.60
C SER A 64 6.04 -21.97 1.77
N PRO A 65 5.65 -22.50 2.95
CA PRO A 65 4.32 -23.06 3.15
C PRO A 65 3.17 -22.05 3.04
N ASN A 66 3.44 -20.76 3.28
CA ASN A 66 2.42 -19.69 3.21
C ASN A 66 1.91 -19.38 1.80
N VAL A 67 2.50 -19.99 0.77
CA VAL A 67 2.05 -19.86 -0.62
C VAL A 67 0.59 -20.23 -0.80
N GLU A 68 0.11 -21.22 -0.05
CA GLU A 68 -1.30 -21.63 -0.10
C GLU A 68 -2.24 -20.56 0.47
N LYS A 69 -1.83 -19.88 1.54
CA LYS A 69 -2.56 -18.74 2.12
C LYS A 69 -2.59 -17.54 1.18
N LEU A 70 -1.48 -17.27 0.49
CA LEU A 70 -1.29 -16.03 -0.29
C LEU A 70 -1.75 -16.16 -1.75
N LEU A 71 -1.55 -17.32 -2.37
CA LEU A 71 -1.88 -17.55 -3.79
C LEU A 71 -2.96 -18.62 -4.01
N GLY A 72 -3.30 -19.41 -2.98
CA GLY A 72 -4.31 -20.47 -3.06
C GLY A 72 -3.82 -21.75 -3.74
N ILE A 73 -2.53 -21.86 -4.07
CA ILE A 73 -1.88 -23.02 -4.68
C ILE A 73 -1.04 -23.75 -3.64
N THR A 74 -0.91 -25.08 -3.79
CA THR A 74 -0.12 -25.89 -2.84
C THR A 74 1.36 -25.91 -3.18
N VAL A 75 2.18 -26.20 -2.18
CA VAL A 75 3.64 -26.40 -2.36
C VAL A 75 3.93 -27.47 -3.42
N GLU A 76 3.13 -28.56 -3.43
CA GLU A 76 3.28 -29.67 -4.37
C GLU A 76 2.98 -29.25 -5.81
N GLN A 77 2.00 -28.38 -6.02
CA GLN A 77 1.67 -27.85 -7.35
C GLN A 77 2.86 -27.06 -7.92
N ILE A 78 3.49 -26.18 -7.13
CA ILE A 78 4.68 -25.40 -7.58
C ILE A 78 5.88 -26.32 -7.80
N ARG A 79 6.12 -27.29 -6.90
CA ARG A 79 7.23 -28.25 -7.06
C ARG A 79 7.10 -29.10 -8.32
N LYS A 80 5.88 -29.40 -8.71
CA LYS A 80 5.60 -30.17 -9.93
C LYS A 80 5.80 -29.33 -11.19
N ASP A 81 5.34 -28.08 -11.17
CA ASP A 81 5.38 -27.16 -12.31
C ASP A 81 5.31 -25.70 -11.81
N ILE A 82 6.41 -24.97 -11.95
CA ILE A 82 6.47 -23.53 -11.59
C ILE A 82 5.53 -22.68 -12.45
N CYS A 83 5.25 -23.09 -13.70
CA CYS A 83 4.36 -22.38 -14.60
C CYS A 83 2.92 -22.24 -14.08
N VAL A 84 2.57 -22.92 -12.98
CA VAL A 84 1.31 -22.69 -12.28
C VAL A 84 1.16 -21.25 -11.81
N LEU A 85 2.27 -20.56 -11.49
CA LEU A 85 2.24 -19.13 -11.12
C LEU A 85 1.78 -18.27 -12.30
N GLY A 86 2.26 -18.54 -13.51
CA GLY A 86 1.83 -17.82 -14.70
C GLY A 86 0.33 -17.90 -14.98
N LYS A 87 -0.30 -19.02 -14.62
CA LYS A 87 -1.76 -19.21 -14.75
C LYS A 87 -2.60 -18.39 -13.78
N LEU A 88 -1.97 -17.79 -12.75
CA LEU A 88 -2.66 -16.92 -11.80
C LEU A 88 -2.74 -15.46 -12.27
N HIS A 89 -2.13 -15.12 -13.41
CA HIS A 89 -2.22 -13.78 -13.98
C HIS A 89 -3.58 -13.52 -14.61
N PRO A 90 -4.15 -12.31 -14.43
CA PRO A 90 -5.30 -11.87 -15.18
C PRO A 90 -4.90 -11.64 -16.65
N GLY A 91 -5.29 -12.57 -17.51
CA GLY A 91 -4.95 -12.60 -18.94
C GLY A 91 -3.85 -13.63 -19.22
N ASP A 92 -4.08 -14.49 -20.23
CA ASP A 92 -3.17 -15.57 -20.65
C ASP A 92 -1.76 -15.06 -21.01
N VAL A 93 -0.94 -14.80 -20.00
CA VAL A 93 0.48 -14.47 -20.17
C VAL A 93 1.25 -15.77 -20.03
N GLU A 94 1.80 -16.26 -21.12
CA GLU A 94 2.74 -17.38 -21.10
C GLU A 94 3.93 -17.00 -20.20
N ASP A 95 4.01 -17.64 -19.02
CA ASP A 95 5.15 -17.72 -18.13
C ASP A 95 5.90 -16.37 -17.87
N PRO A 96 5.25 -15.35 -17.27
CA PRO A 96 5.86 -14.05 -17.07
C PRO A 96 7.10 -14.13 -16.16
N GLU A 97 7.14 -15.06 -15.20
CA GLU A 97 8.28 -15.24 -14.30
C GLU A 97 9.52 -15.72 -15.06
N LYS A 98 9.36 -16.63 -16.00
CA LYS A 98 10.49 -17.20 -16.76
C LYS A 98 11.23 -16.13 -17.56
N LYS A 99 10.49 -15.19 -18.16
CA LYS A 99 11.07 -14.07 -18.90
C LYS A 99 12.03 -13.24 -18.03
N TYR A 100 11.67 -12.97 -16.77
CA TYR A 100 12.49 -12.21 -15.84
C TYR A 100 13.67 -13.02 -15.29
N LEU A 101 13.52 -14.35 -15.16
CA LEU A 101 14.56 -15.22 -14.61
C LEU A 101 15.68 -15.53 -15.60
N GLU A 102 15.40 -15.63 -16.89
CA GLU A 102 16.40 -16.01 -17.92
C GLU A 102 17.55 -15.02 -18.02
N GLU A 103 17.32 -13.74 -17.71
CA GLU A 103 18.30 -12.67 -17.83
C GLU A 103 19.18 -12.50 -16.58
N ILE A 104 18.81 -13.12 -15.43
CA ILE A 104 19.50 -12.91 -14.14
C ILE A 104 20.82 -13.69 -14.08
N GLN A 105 21.93 -13.00 -13.87
CA GLN A 105 23.23 -13.62 -13.59
C GLN A 105 23.41 -13.91 -12.09
N VAL A 106 24.48 -14.66 -11.73
CA VAL A 106 24.84 -14.88 -10.32
C VAL A 106 25.21 -13.54 -9.68
N HIS A 107 24.64 -13.26 -8.51
CA HIS A 107 24.72 -11.99 -7.75
C HIS A 107 24.01 -10.79 -8.38
N GLU A 108 23.20 -10.99 -9.42
CA GLU A 108 22.29 -9.97 -9.93
C GLU A 108 20.89 -10.13 -9.31
N GLN A 109 20.15 -9.02 -9.26
CA GLN A 109 18.79 -8.93 -8.76
C GLN A 109 17.92 -8.25 -9.80
N GLN A 110 16.71 -8.75 -9.97
CA GLN A 110 15.66 -8.09 -10.75
C GLN A 110 14.40 -7.97 -9.90
N GLU A 111 13.64 -6.90 -10.14
CA GLU A 111 12.39 -6.60 -9.42
C GLU A 111 11.30 -6.27 -10.43
N TRP A 112 10.08 -6.75 -10.15
CA TRP A 112 8.90 -6.44 -10.95
C TRP A 112 7.63 -6.59 -10.13
N ASP A 113 6.59 -5.85 -10.52
CA ASP A 113 5.27 -5.95 -9.90
C ASP A 113 4.34 -6.75 -10.79
N LEU A 114 3.60 -7.69 -10.20
CA LEU A 114 2.61 -8.49 -10.89
C LEU A 114 1.30 -8.58 -10.09
N GLU A 115 0.21 -8.73 -10.82
CA GLU A 115 -1.09 -9.05 -10.26
C GLU A 115 -1.33 -10.55 -10.39
N TYR A 116 -1.69 -11.19 -9.27
CA TYR A 116 -2.09 -12.60 -9.23
C TYR A 116 -3.55 -12.71 -8.78
N VAL A 117 -4.25 -13.69 -9.34
CA VAL A 117 -5.59 -14.05 -8.89
C VAL A 117 -5.48 -15.26 -7.96
N HIS A 118 -5.89 -15.12 -6.73
CA HIS A 118 -5.85 -16.20 -5.74
C HIS A 118 -6.72 -17.38 -6.20
N GLN A 119 -6.11 -18.56 -6.41
CA GLN A 119 -6.74 -19.69 -7.09
C GLN A 119 -8.06 -20.15 -6.48
N LYS A 120 -8.20 -20.09 -5.15
CA LYS A 120 -9.40 -20.58 -4.44
C LYS A 120 -10.48 -19.52 -4.27
N THR A 121 -10.11 -18.25 -4.09
CA THR A 121 -11.07 -17.17 -3.76
C THR A 121 -11.39 -16.27 -4.93
N GLY A 122 -10.58 -16.27 -5.99
CA GLY A 122 -10.69 -15.32 -7.10
C GLY A 122 -10.28 -13.88 -6.72
N GLU A 123 -9.71 -13.66 -5.53
CA GLU A 123 -9.27 -12.34 -5.08
C GLU A 123 -8.04 -11.90 -5.88
N HIS A 124 -8.09 -10.68 -6.39
CA HIS A 124 -6.95 -10.04 -7.05
C HIS A 124 -5.97 -9.51 -6.01
N ARG A 125 -4.70 -9.91 -6.12
CA ARG A 125 -3.61 -9.54 -5.22
C ARG A 125 -2.43 -9.00 -6.01
N TRP A 126 -1.80 -7.99 -5.45
CA TRP A 126 -0.63 -7.33 -6.04
C TRP A 126 0.63 -7.74 -5.31
N PHE A 127 1.57 -8.31 -6.05
CA PHE A 127 2.84 -8.74 -5.51
C PHE A 127 4.00 -7.94 -6.10
N HIS A 128 4.91 -7.55 -5.23
CA HIS A 128 6.24 -7.10 -5.58
C HIS A 128 7.16 -8.31 -5.58
N ASN A 129 7.69 -8.66 -6.74
CA ASN A 129 8.53 -9.83 -6.94
C ASN A 129 9.98 -9.41 -7.04
N VAL A 130 10.83 -10.12 -6.32
CA VAL A 130 12.29 -9.94 -6.36
C VAL A 130 12.91 -11.29 -6.67
N ALA A 131 13.74 -11.35 -7.70
CA ALA A 131 14.52 -12.52 -8.02
C ALA A 131 16.02 -12.23 -7.96
N MET A 132 16.75 -13.13 -7.35
CA MET A 132 18.21 -13.05 -7.18
C MET A 132 18.87 -14.31 -7.73
N GLY A 133 19.92 -14.13 -8.54
CA GLY A 133 20.82 -15.21 -8.93
C GLY A 133 21.79 -15.53 -7.79
N SER A 134 21.87 -16.79 -7.38
CA SER A 134 22.76 -17.27 -6.32
C SER A 134 23.50 -18.52 -6.75
N GLU A 135 24.61 -18.84 -6.11
CA GLU A 135 25.33 -20.09 -6.28
C GLU A 135 25.34 -20.89 -5.00
N VAL A 136 24.78 -22.10 -5.05
CA VAL A 136 24.72 -23.02 -3.91
C VAL A 136 25.33 -24.33 -4.30
N ASN A 137 26.42 -24.74 -3.61
CA ASN A 137 27.17 -25.98 -3.89
C ASN A 137 27.62 -26.09 -5.36
N GLY A 138 28.08 -24.99 -5.97
CA GLY A 138 28.57 -24.98 -7.38
C GLY A 138 27.43 -25.03 -8.40
N LYS A 139 26.18 -24.87 -8.01
CA LYS A 139 25.01 -24.82 -8.89
C LYS A 139 24.36 -23.45 -8.83
N LYS A 140 24.05 -22.87 -9.99
CA LYS A 140 23.27 -21.65 -10.07
C LYS A 140 21.84 -21.92 -9.62
N LYS A 141 21.32 -21.06 -8.75
CA LYS A 141 19.96 -21.08 -8.23
C LYS A 141 19.32 -19.70 -8.37
N TYR A 142 18.00 -19.65 -8.52
CA TYR A 142 17.23 -18.43 -8.37
C TYR A 142 16.53 -18.44 -7.02
N ILE A 143 16.62 -17.34 -6.30
CA ILE A 143 15.88 -17.08 -5.07
C ILE A 143 14.82 -16.04 -5.43
N LEU A 144 13.55 -16.39 -5.30
CA LEU A 144 12.42 -15.51 -5.55
C LEU A 144 11.74 -15.17 -4.24
N VAL A 145 11.39 -13.90 -4.09
CA VAL A 145 10.57 -13.39 -2.99
C VAL A 145 9.37 -12.69 -3.64
N LEU A 146 8.17 -13.14 -3.31
CA LEU A 146 6.93 -12.54 -3.77
C LEU A 146 6.26 -11.90 -2.56
N SER A 147 6.30 -10.59 -2.46
CA SER A 147 5.76 -9.80 -1.34
C SER A 147 4.36 -9.29 -1.66
N ASP A 148 3.35 -9.70 -0.88
CA ASP A 148 1.97 -9.21 -1.05
C ASP A 148 1.88 -7.74 -0.64
N ARG A 149 1.61 -6.87 -1.60
CA ARG A 149 1.43 -5.41 -1.44
C ARG A 149 -0.02 -4.96 -1.62
N THR A 150 -0.95 -5.91 -1.60
CA THR A 150 -2.38 -5.63 -1.83
C THR A 150 -2.93 -4.63 -0.81
N SER A 151 -2.62 -4.82 0.46
CA SER A 151 -3.07 -3.93 1.55
C SER A 151 -2.48 -2.52 1.40
N ASP A 152 -1.16 -2.43 1.16
CA ASP A 152 -0.45 -1.16 0.98
C ASP A 152 -1.03 -0.38 -0.21
N ARG A 153 -1.30 -1.06 -1.32
CA ARG A 153 -1.88 -0.46 -2.52
C ARG A 153 -3.30 0.06 -2.28
N LYS A 154 -4.16 -0.75 -1.63
CA LYS A 154 -5.53 -0.35 -1.26
C LYS A 154 -5.50 0.87 -0.32
N MET A 155 -4.61 0.88 0.67
CA MET A 155 -4.44 2.01 1.60
C MET A 155 -3.97 3.28 0.88
N ASN A 156 -2.97 3.19 0.03
CA ASN A 156 -2.45 4.32 -0.74
C ASN A 156 -3.51 4.88 -1.70
N GLN A 157 -4.32 4.03 -2.32
CA GLN A 157 -5.41 4.45 -3.17
C GLN A 157 -6.49 5.20 -2.37
N ALA A 158 -6.94 4.64 -1.23
CA ALA A 158 -7.91 5.29 -0.36
C ALA A 158 -7.40 6.64 0.18
N LEU A 159 -6.11 6.71 0.54
CA LEU A 159 -5.49 7.96 0.96
C LEU A 159 -5.48 9.00 -0.18
N SER A 160 -5.10 8.59 -1.38
CA SER A 160 -5.09 9.48 -2.57
C SER A 160 -6.49 10.03 -2.88
N GLU A 161 -7.52 9.18 -2.81
CA GLU A 161 -8.92 9.58 -2.99
C GLU A 161 -9.38 10.56 -1.90
N ALA A 162 -9.03 10.30 -0.64
CA ALA A 162 -9.35 11.20 0.47
C ALA A 162 -8.67 12.58 0.35
N VAL A 163 -7.39 12.60 -0.04
CA VAL A 163 -6.65 13.85 -0.30
C VAL A 163 -7.31 14.64 -1.42
N ARG A 164 -7.63 14.00 -2.55
CA ARG A 164 -8.30 14.64 -3.70
C ARG A 164 -9.68 15.21 -3.33
N ALA A 165 -10.46 14.47 -2.52
CA ALA A 165 -11.75 14.96 -2.03
C ALA A 165 -11.59 16.19 -1.13
N ALA A 166 -10.60 16.17 -0.20
CA ALA A 166 -10.29 17.29 0.68
C ALA A 166 -9.82 18.53 -0.09
N GLU A 167 -8.95 18.37 -1.10
CA GLU A 167 -8.50 19.46 -1.97
C GLU A 167 -9.66 20.07 -2.75
N THR A 168 -10.55 19.25 -3.30
CA THR A 168 -11.75 19.70 -4.02
C THR A 168 -12.66 20.52 -3.12
N ALA A 169 -12.93 20.03 -1.91
CA ALA A 169 -13.74 20.73 -0.92
C ALA A 169 -13.10 22.06 -0.49
N ASN A 170 -11.78 22.07 -0.26
CA ASN A 170 -11.05 23.29 0.12
C ASN A 170 -11.06 24.34 -1.00
N LYS A 171 -10.90 23.92 -2.26
CA LYS A 171 -10.99 24.80 -3.43
C LYS A 171 -12.40 25.40 -3.57
N ALA A 172 -13.43 24.59 -3.42
CA ALA A 172 -14.82 25.07 -3.44
C ALA A 172 -15.07 26.10 -2.32
N LYS A 173 -14.60 25.83 -1.10
CA LYS A 173 -14.67 26.76 0.04
C LYS A 173 -13.95 28.08 -0.24
N SER A 174 -12.75 28.03 -0.80
CA SER A 174 -11.98 29.23 -1.13
C SER A 174 -12.67 30.08 -2.20
N THR A 175 -13.22 29.43 -3.23
CA THR A 175 -14.00 30.09 -4.29
C THR A 175 -15.26 30.74 -3.72
N PHE A 176 -15.98 30.02 -2.84
CA PHE A 176 -17.16 30.54 -2.16
C PHE A 176 -16.83 31.80 -1.36
N LEU A 177 -15.79 31.76 -0.51
CA LEU A 177 -15.37 32.92 0.29
C LEU A 177 -14.97 34.12 -0.56
N SER A 178 -14.29 33.88 -1.70
CA SER A 178 -13.91 34.94 -2.64
C SER A 178 -15.15 35.59 -3.25
N ASN A 179 -16.10 34.80 -3.71
CA ASN A 179 -17.36 35.32 -4.30
C ASN A 179 -18.18 36.10 -3.27
N MET A 180 -18.32 35.53 -2.04
CA MET A 180 -19.03 36.22 -0.95
C MET A 180 -18.37 37.55 -0.59
N SER A 181 -17.03 37.62 -0.56
CA SER A 181 -16.35 38.90 -0.33
C SER A 181 -16.65 39.94 -1.40
N HIS A 182 -16.77 39.53 -2.66
CA HIS A 182 -17.17 40.43 -3.76
C HIS A 182 -18.63 40.88 -3.60
N ASP A 183 -19.53 39.94 -3.33
CA ASP A 183 -20.97 40.22 -3.25
C ASP A 183 -21.34 41.08 -2.06
N ILE A 184 -20.60 40.99 -0.94
CA ILE A 184 -20.72 41.89 0.23
C ILE A 184 -20.14 43.25 -0.10
N ARG A 185 -19.03 43.37 -0.81
CA ARG A 185 -18.35 44.63 -1.09
C ARG A 185 -19.21 45.56 -1.97
N THR A 186 -19.95 45.01 -2.91
CA THR A 186 -20.78 45.76 -3.87
C THR A 186 -21.86 46.61 -3.18
N PRO A 187 -22.77 46.05 -2.36
CA PRO A 187 -23.76 46.83 -1.63
C PRO A 187 -23.13 47.74 -0.57
N MET A 188 -22.03 47.34 0.07
CA MET A 188 -21.31 48.21 1.02
C MET A 188 -20.79 49.48 0.34
N ASN A 189 -20.15 49.35 -0.81
CA ASN A 189 -19.66 50.49 -1.57
C ASN A 189 -20.80 51.41 -2.05
N ALA A 190 -21.95 50.83 -2.42
CA ALA A 190 -23.15 51.58 -2.78
C ALA A 190 -23.69 52.39 -1.57
N ILE A 191 -23.77 51.77 -0.37
CA ILE A 191 -24.19 52.44 0.87
C ILE A 191 -23.25 53.63 1.15
N ILE A 192 -21.92 53.39 1.15
CA ILE A 192 -20.92 54.44 1.41
C ILE A 192 -21.03 55.58 0.36
N GLY A 193 -21.12 55.22 -0.93
CA GLY A 193 -21.21 56.22 -2.02
C GLY A 193 -22.46 57.07 -1.94
N PHE A 194 -23.65 56.44 -1.76
CA PHE A 194 -24.89 57.21 -1.64
C PHE A 194 -24.98 58.01 -0.33
N THR A 195 -24.38 57.54 0.77
CA THR A 195 -24.26 58.29 2.02
C THR A 195 -23.41 59.54 1.77
N THR A 196 -22.26 59.42 1.10
CA THR A 196 -21.40 60.57 0.76
C THR A 196 -22.14 61.55 -0.11
N LEU A 197 -22.89 61.12 -1.12
CA LEU A 197 -23.70 61.94 -2.00
C LEU A 197 -24.83 62.64 -1.26
N ALA A 198 -25.51 61.97 -0.33
CA ALA A 198 -26.56 62.53 0.49
C ALA A 198 -26.03 63.66 1.39
N VAL A 199 -24.85 63.49 1.99
CA VAL A 199 -24.20 64.51 2.81
C VAL A 199 -23.80 65.70 1.98
N SER A 200 -23.24 65.49 0.79
CA SER A 200 -22.82 66.58 -0.13
C SER A 200 -23.98 67.38 -0.73
N ASN A 201 -25.18 66.84 -0.75
CA ASN A 201 -26.39 67.49 -1.31
C ASN A 201 -27.49 67.71 -0.24
N ILE A 202 -27.09 67.98 1.00
CA ILE A 202 -28.00 67.99 2.16
C ILE A 202 -29.17 68.97 2.01
N ASP A 203 -29.00 70.07 1.27
CA ASP A 203 -30.00 71.11 0.99
C ASP A 203 -31.02 70.73 -0.09
N ASP A 204 -30.72 69.69 -0.90
CA ASP A 204 -31.61 69.15 -1.95
C ASP A 204 -32.41 67.96 -1.39
N LYS A 205 -33.59 68.23 -0.86
CA LYS A 205 -34.44 67.25 -0.22
C LYS A 205 -34.85 66.10 -1.16
N GLU A 206 -35.02 66.34 -2.45
CA GLU A 206 -35.42 65.27 -3.40
C GLU A 206 -34.28 64.34 -3.69
N ARG A 207 -33.06 64.83 -3.91
CA ARG A 207 -31.87 63.98 -4.07
C ARG A 207 -31.52 63.19 -2.80
N VAL A 208 -31.60 63.84 -1.65
CA VAL A 208 -31.35 63.15 -0.38
C VAL A 208 -32.32 61.99 -0.19
N ARG A 209 -33.62 62.19 -0.50
CA ARG A 209 -34.61 61.13 -0.44
C ARG A 209 -34.33 59.97 -1.37
N ASP A 210 -33.89 60.23 -2.63
CA ASP A 210 -33.49 59.21 -3.60
C ASP A 210 -32.26 58.41 -3.10
N TYR A 211 -31.24 59.11 -2.57
CA TYR A 211 -30.04 58.44 -2.02
C TYR A 211 -30.36 57.61 -0.81
N LEU A 212 -31.23 58.05 0.13
CA LEU A 212 -31.65 57.26 1.27
C LEU A 212 -32.44 56.02 0.85
N GLY A 213 -33.28 56.10 -0.20
CA GLY A 213 -33.95 54.94 -0.77
C GLY A 213 -32.98 53.90 -1.33
N LYS A 214 -31.91 54.34 -2.04
CA LYS A 214 -30.85 53.46 -2.56
C LYS A 214 -30.02 52.84 -1.45
N ILE A 215 -29.72 53.57 -0.38
CA ILE A 215 -29.04 53.07 0.81
C ILE A 215 -29.89 51.96 1.45
N LEU A 216 -31.18 52.18 1.67
CA LEU A 216 -32.07 51.20 2.27
C LEU A 216 -32.18 49.93 1.44
N SER A 217 -32.29 50.03 0.12
CA SER A 217 -32.31 48.91 -0.81
C SER A 217 -31.01 48.09 -0.73
N SER A 218 -29.87 48.78 -0.75
CA SER A 218 -28.53 48.13 -0.67
C SER A 218 -28.32 47.45 0.70
N SER A 219 -28.82 48.06 1.78
CA SER A 219 -28.75 47.47 3.14
C SER A 219 -29.61 46.22 3.29
N ASN A 220 -30.82 46.22 2.71
CA ASN A 220 -31.68 45.03 2.71
C ASN A 220 -31.07 43.90 1.89
N HIS A 221 -30.45 44.23 0.75
CA HIS A 221 -29.74 43.20 -0.05
C HIS A 221 -28.54 42.61 0.72
N LEU A 222 -27.75 43.44 1.40
CA LEU A 222 -26.65 43.00 2.25
C LEU A 222 -27.13 42.09 3.39
N LEU A 223 -28.24 42.43 4.04
CA LEU A 223 -28.84 41.63 5.09
C LEU A 223 -29.28 40.26 4.59
N SER A 224 -29.87 40.17 3.40
CA SER A 224 -30.24 38.91 2.77
C SER A 224 -29.00 38.05 2.52
N LEU A 225 -27.91 38.59 1.96
CA LEU A 225 -26.66 37.87 1.73
C LEU A 225 -26.05 37.33 3.02
N ILE A 226 -26.09 38.10 4.11
CA ILE A 226 -25.60 37.66 5.42
C ILE A 226 -26.44 36.47 5.94
N ASN A 227 -27.76 36.52 5.81
CA ASN A 227 -28.64 35.45 6.22
C ASN A 227 -28.37 34.16 5.41
N ASP A 228 -28.20 34.29 4.08
CA ASP A 228 -27.85 33.15 3.21
C ASP A 228 -26.54 32.47 3.64
N ILE A 229 -25.52 33.27 4.02
CA ILE A 229 -24.24 32.76 4.54
C ILE A 229 -24.43 32.05 5.89
N LEU A 230 -25.23 32.61 6.79
CA LEU A 230 -25.50 32.01 8.09
C LEU A 230 -26.27 30.69 7.95
N ASP A 231 -27.22 30.62 7.05
CA ASP A 231 -27.97 29.39 6.79
C ASP A 231 -27.08 28.31 6.18
N MET A 232 -26.20 28.67 5.26
CA MET A 232 -25.19 27.75 4.73
C MET A 232 -24.24 27.24 5.83
N SER A 233 -23.80 28.11 6.74
CA SER A 233 -22.95 27.72 7.88
C SER A 233 -23.67 26.78 8.85
N ARG A 234 -24.99 26.95 9.03
CA ARG A 234 -25.82 26.03 9.85
C ARG A 234 -25.95 24.66 9.17
N ILE A 235 -26.10 24.61 7.84
CA ILE A 235 -26.12 23.38 7.06
C ILE A 235 -24.80 22.62 7.24
N GLU A 236 -23.66 23.31 7.01
CA GLU A 236 -22.34 22.69 7.15
C GLU A 236 -22.05 22.15 8.55
N SER A 237 -22.55 22.84 9.58
CA SER A 237 -22.36 22.42 10.99
C SER A 237 -23.29 21.30 11.45
N GLY A 238 -24.19 20.82 10.59
CA GLY A 238 -25.17 19.77 10.92
C GLY A 238 -26.22 20.20 11.97
N LYS A 239 -26.36 21.50 12.21
CA LYS A 239 -27.31 22.07 13.23
C LYS A 239 -28.66 22.44 12.65
N ILE A 240 -29.03 21.87 11.50
CA ILE A 240 -30.41 22.06 10.99
C ILE A 240 -31.31 21.04 11.66
N HIS A 241 -32.23 21.51 12.50
CA HIS A 241 -33.44 20.78 12.82
C HIS A 241 -34.44 21.08 11.70
N LEU A 242 -34.76 20.10 10.87
CA LEU A 242 -35.94 20.17 10.00
C LEU A 242 -37.15 20.05 10.91
N GLU A 243 -37.87 21.15 11.12
CA GLU A 243 -39.21 21.09 11.68
C GLU A 243 -40.13 20.58 10.55
N GLU A 244 -40.54 19.32 10.63
CA GLU A 244 -41.67 18.82 9.85
C GLU A 244 -42.93 19.50 10.41
N THR A 245 -43.41 20.52 9.71
CA THR A 245 -44.79 21.03 9.92
C THR A 245 -45.74 20.12 9.15
N GLU A 246 -46.63 19.42 9.90
CA GLU A 246 -47.81 18.73 9.37
C GLU A 246 -48.78 19.69 8.65
#